data_0e0f44a739271dcb4a57c61227bd0377
#
_entry.id   0e0f44a739271dcb4a57c61227bd0377
#
_cell.length_a   1.000
_cell.length_b   1.000
_cell.length_c   1.000
_cell.angle_alpha   90.00
_cell.angle_beta   90.00
_cell.angle_gamma   90.00
#
_symmetry.space_group_name_H-M   'P 1'
#
loop_
_entity.id
_entity.type
_entity.pdbx_description
1 polymer ?
#
loop_
_entity_poly.entity_id
_entity_poly.type
_entity_poly.pdbx_seq_one_letter_code
_entity_poly.pdbx_strand_id
1 'polypeptide(L)'
;EMVRATWQGTGEQRAVFVYQIESYRYWQEQLGRTDFVPGQFGENFTIEGLPDDSVCIGDRYQIGNALFEVTQPRVTCYRVGIRLNEPRMPALLTSSGRPGFYLRVLQPGEVGADDEIAKVGEATERMTVAEINALLYSPHHPRDRLERACRIDALSTGWRSSFVALLQNESSAGSGNAGLAPATAAHPVTPGFRSLAVTSIEHESEDVLSLTMQSRDGQPLSAALPGQYVVVRLHPTTGGPALFRSYSLSGAQSTEHYRISVKIEPNGAAGTYVRGHVRVGDALDISAPRGSFILQSDERPVVLVSAGIGATPVLSMLYSLSEARSTREVFWLHGTRDRQHHAFAAEVRRLMLALPNGRSYVCYSRPGAHDSAEDFNATGHLSRSVFEEVGVSRDADVYVCGPSHFMAEMKEALASVGVAPERIHVELFNGSESMAPGVIAAETRAPHLPADEADTGALVSFARSGIAAHWKASSYESILELAEACDVPVRWSCRTGVCHNCESGLVSGEVVYGPEPLDKPADGNLLVCCSQPLRDIVIDL
;
A
#
# COMPACT_ATOMS: atom_id res chain seq x y z
N GLU A 1 -37.19 6.63 -20.26
CA GLU A 1 -37.28 5.77 -19.03
C GLU A 1 -36.17 6.20 -18.07
N MET A 2 -36.57 6.79 -16.92
CA MET A 2 -35.62 7.16 -15.88
C MET A 2 -35.12 5.90 -15.19
N VAL A 3 -33.86 5.52 -15.41
CA VAL A 3 -33.19 4.53 -14.59
C VAL A 3 -32.81 5.17 -13.27
N ARG A 4 -33.57 4.91 -12.21
CA ARG A 4 -33.16 5.24 -10.83
C ARG A 4 -32.04 4.28 -10.44
N ALA A 5 -30.80 4.75 -10.52
CA ALA A 5 -29.70 4.08 -9.86
C ALA A 5 -29.83 4.29 -8.35
N THR A 6 -30.22 3.28 -7.62
CA THR A 6 -30.24 3.26 -6.16
C THR A 6 -28.82 3.04 -5.63
N TRP A 7 -28.02 4.11 -5.57
CA TRP A 7 -26.80 4.17 -4.76
C TRP A 7 -26.94 5.32 -3.78
N GLN A 8 -27.01 5.01 -2.50
CA GLN A 8 -27.07 6.01 -1.44
C GLN A 8 -25.77 6.81 -1.43
N GLY A 9 -25.86 8.13 -1.63
CA GLY A 9 -24.81 9.11 -1.34
C GLY A 9 -24.05 9.73 -2.49
N THR A 10 -24.16 9.29 -3.76
CA THR A 10 -23.40 9.87 -4.89
C THR A 10 -24.24 10.18 -6.14
N GLY A 11 -25.58 10.08 -6.07
CA GLY A 11 -26.46 10.17 -7.24
C GLY A 11 -26.42 11.50 -7.99
N GLU A 12 -26.31 12.62 -7.28
CA GLU A 12 -26.34 13.97 -7.90
C GLU A 12 -25.12 14.25 -8.78
N GLN A 13 -23.94 13.80 -8.39
CA GLN A 13 -22.69 14.05 -9.11
C GLN A 13 -22.50 13.18 -10.37
N ARG A 14 -23.33 12.17 -10.56
CA ARG A 14 -23.29 11.21 -11.66
C ARG A 14 -24.65 11.02 -12.31
N ALA A 15 -25.42 12.10 -12.42
CA ALA A 15 -26.79 12.04 -12.95
C ALA A 15 -26.82 11.65 -14.42
N VAL A 16 -25.90 12.16 -15.21
CA VAL A 16 -25.82 11.93 -16.67
C VAL A 16 -24.40 11.60 -17.07
N PHE A 17 -24.21 10.48 -17.74
CA PHE A 17 -22.93 10.11 -18.35
C PHE A 17 -22.93 10.53 -19.82
N VAL A 18 -21.89 11.24 -20.24
CA VAL A 18 -21.69 11.80 -21.59
C VAL A 18 -20.50 11.10 -22.25
N TYR A 19 -20.67 10.72 -23.52
CA TYR A 19 -19.59 10.16 -24.33
C TYR A 19 -19.64 10.72 -25.76
N GLN A 20 -18.47 10.99 -26.33
CA GLN A 20 -18.34 11.71 -27.60
C GLN A 20 -18.30 10.76 -28.79
N ILE A 21 -18.92 11.12 -29.89
CA ILE A 21 -18.88 10.35 -31.15
C ILE A 21 -17.46 10.26 -31.72
N GLU A 22 -16.62 11.27 -31.46
CA GLU A 22 -15.21 11.30 -31.85
C GLU A 22 -14.42 10.20 -31.10
N SER A 23 -14.78 9.93 -29.85
CA SER A 23 -14.19 8.84 -29.09
C SER A 23 -14.65 7.48 -29.62
N TYR A 24 -15.87 7.34 -30.13
CA TYR A 24 -16.30 6.15 -30.85
C TYR A 24 -15.45 5.91 -32.11
N ARG A 25 -15.24 6.94 -32.94
CA ARG A 25 -14.40 6.86 -34.15
C ARG A 25 -12.96 6.47 -33.80
N TYR A 26 -12.40 7.06 -32.75
CA TYR A 26 -11.08 6.70 -32.24
C TYR A 26 -11.00 5.22 -31.88
N TRP A 27 -11.97 4.68 -31.14
CA TRP A 27 -11.96 3.25 -30.77
C TRP A 27 -12.20 2.32 -31.94
N GLN A 28 -13.00 2.73 -32.94
CA GLN A 28 -13.15 1.98 -34.19
C GLN A 28 -11.82 1.78 -34.90
N GLU A 29 -11.02 2.84 -34.98
CA GLU A 29 -9.67 2.80 -35.58
C GLU A 29 -8.70 1.97 -34.74
N GLN A 30 -8.63 2.23 -33.44
CA GLN A 30 -7.66 1.59 -32.53
C GLN A 30 -7.89 0.07 -32.39
N LEU A 31 -9.14 -0.38 -32.43
CA LEU A 31 -9.51 -1.78 -32.26
C LEU A 31 -9.80 -2.49 -33.58
N GLY A 32 -9.76 -1.78 -34.70
CA GLY A 32 -10.09 -2.34 -36.01
C GLY A 32 -11.56 -2.83 -36.12
N ARG A 33 -12.49 -2.15 -35.44
CA ARG A 33 -13.91 -2.54 -35.31
C ARG A 33 -14.82 -1.50 -35.93
N THR A 34 -15.95 -1.96 -36.44
CA THR A 34 -16.97 -1.10 -37.07
C THR A 34 -18.37 -1.31 -36.49
N ASP A 35 -18.49 -2.10 -35.43
CA ASP A 35 -19.74 -2.52 -34.83
C ASP A 35 -20.19 -1.70 -33.63
N PHE A 36 -19.53 -0.56 -33.35
CA PHE A 36 -19.93 0.30 -32.26
C PHE A 36 -21.22 1.07 -32.59
N VAL A 37 -22.11 1.12 -31.60
CA VAL A 37 -23.36 1.87 -31.65
C VAL A 37 -23.51 2.81 -30.45
N PRO A 38 -24.19 3.96 -30.59
CA PRO A 38 -24.45 4.87 -29.48
C PRO A 38 -25.07 4.17 -28.25
N GLY A 39 -24.65 4.56 -27.06
CA GLY A 39 -25.07 3.93 -25.80
C GLY A 39 -24.23 2.72 -25.39
N GLN A 40 -23.29 2.28 -26.23
CA GLN A 40 -22.54 1.03 -25.98
C GLN A 40 -21.49 1.17 -24.86
N PHE A 41 -20.98 2.37 -24.61
CA PHE A 41 -20.12 2.65 -23.47
C PHE A 41 -20.92 2.85 -22.17
N GLY A 42 -22.26 2.84 -22.24
CA GLY A 42 -23.16 3.01 -21.09
C GLY A 42 -23.53 4.47 -20.82
N GLU A 43 -23.27 5.34 -21.77
CA GLU A 43 -23.62 6.75 -21.69
C GLU A 43 -25.11 6.99 -21.83
N ASN A 44 -25.58 8.09 -21.23
CA ASN A 44 -26.93 8.61 -21.38
C ASN A 44 -27.01 9.53 -22.60
N PHE A 45 -25.96 10.31 -22.84
CA PHE A 45 -25.85 11.20 -23.99
C PHE A 45 -24.64 10.81 -24.84
N THR A 46 -24.90 10.45 -26.10
CA THR A 46 -23.87 10.42 -27.14
C THR A 46 -23.90 11.77 -27.84
N ILE A 47 -22.81 12.52 -27.78
CA ILE A 47 -22.74 13.89 -28.28
C ILE A 47 -21.69 14.03 -29.38
N GLU A 48 -21.79 15.07 -30.19
CA GLU A 48 -20.74 15.52 -31.10
C GLU A 48 -20.05 16.75 -30.51
N GLY A 49 -18.72 16.79 -30.61
CA GLY A 49 -17.90 17.82 -29.95
C GLY A 49 -17.67 17.55 -28.46
N LEU A 50 -17.18 18.55 -27.76
CA LEU A 50 -16.84 18.52 -26.33
C LEU A 50 -15.86 17.39 -25.95
N PRO A 51 -14.66 17.34 -26.57
CA PRO A 51 -13.68 16.33 -26.26
C PRO A 51 -13.14 16.50 -24.82
N ASP A 52 -12.72 15.39 -24.20
CA ASP A 52 -12.27 15.35 -22.80
C ASP A 52 -11.08 16.27 -22.48
N ASP A 53 -10.30 16.66 -23.49
CA ASP A 53 -9.14 17.56 -23.39
C ASP A 53 -9.51 19.05 -23.48
N SER A 54 -10.78 19.37 -23.74
CA SER A 54 -11.26 20.76 -23.82
C SER A 54 -12.37 21.09 -22.81
N VAL A 55 -13.11 20.09 -22.35
CA VAL A 55 -14.15 20.23 -21.34
C VAL A 55 -13.53 20.26 -19.95
N CYS A 56 -13.80 21.33 -19.17
CA CYS A 56 -13.27 21.48 -17.81
C CYS A 56 -14.30 21.06 -16.75
N ILE A 57 -13.82 20.50 -15.65
CA ILE A 57 -14.67 20.20 -14.49
C ILE A 57 -15.18 21.51 -13.90
N GLY A 58 -16.52 21.66 -13.82
CA GLY A 58 -17.20 22.90 -13.42
C GLY A 58 -17.73 23.74 -14.59
N ASP A 59 -17.43 23.34 -15.84
CA ASP A 59 -18.09 23.96 -17.00
C ASP A 59 -19.59 23.69 -16.96
N ARG A 60 -20.39 24.67 -17.39
CA ARG A 60 -21.85 24.60 -17.42
C ARG A 60 -22.38 24.66 -18.84
N TYR A 61 -23.31 23.77 -19.11
CA TYR A 61 -23.93 23.61 -20.43
C TYR A 61 -25.44 23.65 -20.33
N GLN A 62 -26.05 24.43 -21.21
CA GLN A 62 -27.49 24.41 -21.48
C GLN A 62 -27.72 23.41 -22.61
N ILE A 63 -28.61 22.44 -22.40
CA ILE A 63 -29.04 21.46 -23.40
C ILE A 63 -30.57 21.42 -23.33
N GLY A 64 -31.25 21.74 -24.40
CA GLY A 64 -32.69 21.96 -24.34
C GLY A 64 -33.06 22.96 -23.26
N ASN A 65 -33.97 22.58 -22.37
CA ASN A 65 -34.39 23.43 -21.23
C ASN A 65 -33.65 23.11 -19.93
N ALA A 66 -32.71 22.14 -19.92
CA ALA A 66 -31.99 21.71 -18.73
C ALA A 66 -30.59 22.35 -18.64
N LEU A 67 -30.16 22.67 -17.40
CA LEU A 67 -28.82 23.19 -17.11
C LEU A 67 -27.98 22.13 -16.39
N PHE A 68 -26.79 21.90 -16.92
CA PHE A 68 -25.85 20.88 -16.43
C PHE A 68 -24.52 21.49 -16.03
N GLU A 69 -23.83 20.80 -15.12
CA GLU A 69 -22.45 21.13 -14.73
C GLU A 69 -21.58 19.87 -14.77
N VAL A 70 -20.39 19.98 -15.34
CA VAL A 70 -19.41 18.89 -15.42
C VAL A 70 -18.81 18.62 -14.05
N THR A 71 -18.86 17.36 -13.58
CA THR A 71 -18.49 17.02 -12.20
C THR A 71 -17.24 16.17 -12.07
N GLN A 72 -17.04 15.20 -12.97
CA GLN A 72 -15.93 14.28 -12.87
C GLN A 72 -15.72 13.49 -14.18
N PRO A 73 -14.48 12.98 -14.43
CA PRO A 73 -14.25 11.94 -15.42
C PRO A 73 -15.01 10.67 -15.05
N ARG A 74 -15.30 9.84 -16.04
CA ARG A 74 -15.82 8.49 -15.79
C ARG A 74 -14.77 7.66 -15.04
N VAL A 75 -15.21 6.98 -13.99
CA VAL A 75 -14.47 5.86 -13.40
C VAL A 75 -14.83 4.60 -14.20
N THR A 76 -13.85 4.01 -14.86
CA THR A 76 -14.07 2.81 -15.68
C THR A 76 -14.21 1.57 -14.79
N CYS A 77 -15.01 0.59 -15.22
CA CYS A 77 -15.14 -0.69 -14.56
C CYS A 77 -15.12 -1.82 -15.60
N TYR A 78 -14.89 -3.06 -15.16
CA TYR A 78 -14.83 -4.26 -15.99
C TYR A 78 -16.07 -4.46 -16.89
N ARG A 79 -17.24 -3.96 -16.49
CA ARG A 79 -18.50 -4.09 -17.26
C ARG A 79 -18.41 -3.53 -18.67
N VAL A 80 -17.60 -2.50 -18.90
CA VAL A 80 -17.37 -1.96 -20.23
C VAL A 80 -16.61 -2.96 -21.11
N GLY A 81 -15.66 -3.69 -20.53
CA GLY A 81 -14.94 -4.77 -21.22
C GLY A 81 -15.87 -5.90 -21.66
N ILE A 82 -16.77 -6.33 -20.76
CA ILE A 82 -17.79 -7.35 -21.10
C ILE A 82 -18.72 -6.83 -22.20
N ARG A 83 -19.24 -5.61 -22.03
CA ARG A 83 -20.22 -5.05 -22.98
C ARG A 83 -19.64 -4.83 -24.37
N LEU A 84 -18.37 -4.50 -24.47
CA LEU A 84 -17.66 -4.31 -25.74
C LEU A 84 -16.98 -5.58 -26.25
N ASN A 85 -17.03 -6.68 -25.50
CA ASN A 85 -16.27 -7.90 -25.78
C ASN A 85 -14.77 -7.60 -26.03
N GLU A 86 -14.21 -6.71 -25.23
CA GLU A 86 -12.79 -6.32 -25.23
C GLU A 86 -12.31 -6.21 -23.78
N PRO A 87 -11.68 -7.26 -23.23
CA PRO A 87 -11.24 -7.30 -21.83
C PRO A 87 -10.30 -6.15 -21.43
N ARG A 88 -9.51 -5.61 -22.36
CA ARG A 88 -8.58 -4.49 -22.11
C ARG A 88 -9.28 -3.11 -22.12
N MET A 89 -10.56 -3.04 -22.51
CA MET A 89 -11.26 -1.77 -22.67
C MET A 89 -11.25 -0.89 -21.41
N PRO A 90 -11.42 -1.42 -20.18
CA PRO A 90 -11.30 -0.61 -18.98
C PRO A 90 -9.93 0.09 -18.85
N ALA A 91 -8.85 -0.64 -19.13
CA ALA A 91 -7.49 -0.10 -19.10
C ALA A 91 -7.27 0.94 -20.20
N LEU A 92 -7.70 0.63 -21.41
CA LEU A 92 -7.59 1.53 -22.57
C LEU A 92 -8.34 2.84 -22.35
N LEU A 93 -9.56 2.82 -21.82
CA LEU A 93 -10.33 4.02 -21.48
C LEU A 93 -9.62 4.89 -20.43
N THR A 94 -9.02 4.26 -19.43
CA THR A 94 -8.32 4.98 -18.36
C THR A 94 -7.04 5.67 -18.87
N SER A 95 -6.28 4.99 -19.74
CA SER A 95 -4.98 5.47 -20.24
C SER A 95 -5.08 6.41 -21.44
N SER A 96 -6.17 6.34 -22.22
CA SER A 96 -6.30 7.09 -23.48
C SER A 96 -6.55 8.60 -23.32
N GLY A 97 -6.89 9.06 -22.10
CA GLY A 97 -7.39 10.42 -21.89
C GLY A 97 -8.80 10.67 -22.43
N ARG A 98 -9.54 9.60 -22.79
CA ARG A 98 -10.89 9.64 -23.37
C ARG A 98 -11.89 8.85 -22.51
N PRO A 99 -11.98 9.14 -21.19
CA PRO A 99 -12.89 8.40 -20.32
C PRO A 99 -14.36 8.77 -20.53
N GLY A 100 -14.66 9.95 -21.08
CA GLY A 100 -15.96 10.59 -20.97
C GLY A 100 -16.17 11.19 -19.57
N PHE A 101 -17.28 11.89 -19.37
CA PHE A 101 -17.51 12.63 -18.13
C PHE A 101 -18.96 12.55 -17.64
N TYR A 102 -19.12 12.86 -16.37
CA TYR A 102 -20.43 12.97 -15.74
C TYR A 102 -20.86 14.41 -15.59
N LEU A 103 -22.18 14.62 -15.72
CA LEU A 103 -22.87 15.86 -15.43
C LEU A 103 -23.79 15.70 -14.22
N ARG A 104 -23.89 16.76 -13.41
CA ARG A 104 -25.00 16.96 -12.49
C ARG A 104 -26.02 17.91 -13.09
N VAL A 105 -27.28 17.74 -12.72
CA VAL A 105 -28.37 18.62 -13.16
C VAL A 105 -28.46 19.79 -12.19
N LEU A 106 -28.24 21.00 -12.66
CA LEU A 106 -28.44 22.23 -11.88
C LEU A 106 -29.88 22.73 -11.99
N GLN A 107 -30.46 22.61 -13.19
CA GLN A 107 -31.86 22.93 -13.44
C GLN A 107 -32.48 21.80 -14.28
N PRO A 108 -33.53 21.14 -13.76
CA PRO A 108 -34.26 20.14 -14.52
C PRO A 108 -34.93 20.73 -15.76
N GLY A 109 -34.99 19.92 -16.82
CA GLY A 109 -35.64 20.29 -18.09
C GLY A 109 -35.74 19.11 -19.02
N GLU A 110 -36.34 19.33 -20.18
CA GLU A 110 -36.43 18.35 -21.26
C GLU A 110 -35.23 18.49 -22.21
N VAL A 111 -34.66 17.36 -22.60
CA VAL A 111 -33.54 17.24 -23.54
C VAL A 111 -33.95 16.27 -24.64
N GLY A 112 -33.81 16.70 -25.88
CA GLY A 112 -34.10 15.91 -27.07
C GLY A 112 -32.84 15.53 -27.87
N ALA A 113 -33.00 14.60 -28.79
CA ALA A 113 -32.01 14.39 -29.84
C ALA A 113 -31.90 15.66 -30.70
N ASP A 114 -30.72 15.95 -31.17
CA ASP A 114 -30.37 17.12 -31.98
C ASP A 114 -30.48 18.50 -31.26
N ASP A 115 -30.68 18.52 -29.93
CA ASP A 115 -30.59 19.76 -29.18
C ASP A 115 -29.16 20.33 -29.22
N GLU A 116 -29.05 21.64 -29.42
CA GLU A 116 -27.75 22.34 -29.35
C GLU A 116 -27.21 22.33 -27.92
N ILE A 117 -25.90 22.10 -27.76
CA ILE A 117 -25.20 22.15 -26.50
C ILE A 117 -24.49 23.50 -26.37
N ALA A 118 -25.06 24.43 -25.62
CA ALA A 118 -24.49 25.77 -25.42
C ALA A 118 -23.71 25.85 -24.11
N LYS A 119 -22.44 26.24 -24.18
CA LYS A 119 -21.64 26.56 -22.99
C LYS A 119 -22.08 27.88 -22.39
N VAL A 120 -22.65 27.87 -21.19
CA VAL A 120 -23.19 29.05 -20.51
C VAL A 120 -22.39 29.44 -19.25
N GLY A 121 -21.38 28.66 -18.85
CA GLY A 121 -20.50 28.99 -17.76
C GLY A 121 -19.16 28.29 -17.88
N GLU A 122 -18.10 28.98 -17.44
CA GLU A 122 -16.74 28.43 -17.42
C GLU A 122 -16.28 28.09 -16.00
N ALA A 123 -15.53 27.00 -15.90
CA ALA A 123 -14.88 26.60 -14.66
C ALA A 123 -13.77 27.56 -14.26
N THR A 124 -13.68 27.92 -12.98
CA THR A 124 -12.66 28.85 -12.45
C THR A 124 -11.25 28.28 -12.58
N GLU A 125 -11.06 27.02 -12.22
CA GLU A 125 -9.74 26.38 -12.21
C GLU A 125 -9.31 25.84 -13.59
N ARG A 126 -10.22 25.74 -14.55
CA ARG A 126 -9.98 25.34 -15.93
C ARG A 126 -9.10 24.10 -16.09
N MET A 127 -9.39 23.06 -15.29
CA MET A 127 -8.77 21.74 -15.44
C MET A 127 -9.70 20.83 -16.24
N THR A 128 -9.16 20.28 -17.33
CA THR A 128 -9.95 19.46 -18.25
C THR A 128 -10.26 18.06 -17.66
N VAL A 129 -11.26 17.41 -18.22
CA VAL A 129 -11.62 16.02 -17.90
C VAL A 129 -10.39 15.12 -18.07
N ALA A 130 -9.67 15.25 -19.18
CA ALA A 130 -8.46 14.49 -19.47
C ALA A 130 -7.34 14.77 -18.45
N GLU A 131 -7.13 16.05 -18.06
CA GLU A 131 -6.13 16.42 -17.05
C GLU A 131 -6.46 15.83 -15.68
N ILE A 132 -7.71 15.92 -15.24
CA ILE A 132 -8.17 15.36 -13.96
C ILE A 132 -8.06 13.84 -13.97
N ASN A 133 -8.40 13.17 -15.08
CA ASN A 133 -8.23 11.73 -15.24
C ASN A 133 -6.73 11.34 -15.17
N ALA A 134 -5.88 12.01 -15.92
CA ALA A 134 -4.44 11.76 -15.92
C ALA A 134 -3.82 12.03 -14.54
N LEU A 135 -4.26 13.08 -13.84
CA LEU A 135 -3.75 13.43 -12.52
C LEU A 135 -3.99 12.32 -11.48
N LEU A 136 -5.07 11.53 -11.61
CA LEU A 136 -5.35 10.40 -10.71
C LEU A 136 -4.63 9.11 -11.13
N TYR A 137 -4.55 8.84 -12.43
CA TYR A 137 -4.15 7.53 -12.95
C TYR A 137 -2.74 7.48 -13.55
N SER A 138 -2.08 8.61 -13.70
CA SER A 138 -0.66 8.67 -14.08
C SER A 138 0.24 8.35 -12.88
N PRO A 139 1.46 7.83 -13.09
CA PRO A 139 2.43 7.65 -12.02
C PRO A 139 2.99 8.96 -11.46
N HIS A 140 2.75 10.09 -12.14
CA HIS A 140 3.21 11.42 -11.74
C HIS A 140 2.04 12.28 -11.30
N HIS A 141 2.13 12.80 -10.08
CA HIS A 141 1.08 13.61 -9.44
C HIS A 141 1.64 15.00 -9.03
N PRO A 142 1.85 15.96 -9.96
CA PRO A 142 2.42 17.26 -9.62
C PRO A 142 1.60 17.97 -8.54
N ARG A 143 2.27 18.36 -7.45
CA ARG A 143 1.64 18.91 -6.25
C ARG A 143 0.77 20.13 -6.54
N ASP A 144 1.27 21.06 -7.34
CA ASP A 144 0.54 22.27 -7.76
C ASP A 144 -0.77 21.94 -8.48
N ARG A 145 -0.77 20.87 -9.28
CA ARG A 145 -1.96 20.38 -9.98
C ARG A 145 -2.94 19.69 -9.04
N LEU A 146 -2.45 18.91 -8.07
CA LEU A 146 -3.29 18.30 -7.04
C LEU A 146 -3.98 19.38 -6.20
N GLU A 147 -3.23 20.38 -5.73
CA GLU A 147 -3.77 21.52 -4.97
C GLU A 147 -4.82 22.28 -5.77
N ARG A 148 -4.58 22.48 -7.08
CA ARG A 148 -5.53 23.11 -7.98
C ARG A 148 -6.80 22.28 -8.14
N ALA A 149 -6.68 20.96 -8.36
CA ALA A 149 -7.83 20.07 -8.48
C ALA A 149 -8.69 20.05 -7.19
N CYS A 150 -8.07 20.12 -6.01
CA CYS A 150 -8.78 20.19 -4.74
C CYS A 150 -9.63 21.47 -4.57
N ARG A 151 -9.31 22.56 -5.27
CA ARG A 151 -10.10 23.80 -5.23
C ARG A 151 -11.34 23.81 -6.13
N ILE A 152 -11.51 22.79 -6.99
CA ILE A 152 -12.65 22.70 -7.89
C ILE A 152 -13.90 22.28 -7.11
N ASP A 153 -14.83 23.21 -6.86
CA ASP A 153 -16.06 22.93 -6.10
C ASP A 153 -16.99 21.92 -6.77
N ALA A 154 -17.03 21.93 -8.10
CA ALA A 154 -17.83 21.00 -8.89
C ALA A 154 -17.33 19.56 -8.85
N LEU A 155 -16.04 19.36 -8.52
CA LEU A 155 -15.44 18.01 -8.47
C LEU A 155 -16.10 17.16 -7.37
N SER A 156 -16.48 15.93 -7.72
CA SER A 156 -17.13 15.03 -6.77
C SER A 156 -16.26 14.77 -5.55
N THR A 157 -16.91 14.50 -4.41
CA THR A 157 -16.24 14.29 -3.12
C THR A 157 -15.24 13.14 -3.19
N GLY A 158 -15.55 12.03 -3.89
CA GLY A 158 -14.63 10.89 -4.02
C GLY A 158 -13.35 11.23 -4.76
N TRP A 159 -13.44 11.99 -5.87
CA TRP A 159 -12.26 12.44 -6.61
C TRP A 159 -11.42 13.42 -5.81
N ARG A 160 -12.08 14.37 -5.12
CA ARG A 160 -11.39 15.35 -4.26
C ARG A 160 -10.65 14.65 -3.12
N SER A 161 -11.30 13.68 -2.44
CA SER A 161 -10.67 12.90 -1.37
C SER A 161 -9.44 12.12 -1.86
N SER A 162 -9.49 11.59 -3.09
CA SER A 162 -8.34 10.93 -3.71
C SER A 162 -7.16 11.89 -3.90
N PHE A 163 -7.40 13.10 -4.36
CA PHE A 163 -6.34 14.11 -4.53
C PHE A 163 -5.79 14.62 -3.20
N VAL A 164 -6.64 14.79 -2.19
CA VAL A 164 -6.18 15.11 -0.82
C VAL A 164 -5.29 14.01 -0.28
N ALA A 165 -5.66 12.75 -0.47
CA ALA A 165 -4.84 11.61 -0.06
C ALA A 165 -3.48 11.56 -0.79
N LEU A 166 -3.46 11.88 -2.10
CA LEU A 166 -2.21 12.00 -2.87
C LEU A 166 -1.33 13.14 -2.35
N LEU A 167 -1.90 14.32 -2.04
CA LEU A 167 -1.17 15.45 -1.44
C LEU A 167 -0.56 15.10 -0.08
N GLN A 168 -1.30 14.35 0.75
CA GLN A 168 -0.81 13.88 2.04
C GLN A 168 0.29 12.84 1.88
N ASN A 169 0.19 11.98 0.85
CA ASN A 169 1.19 10.98 0.53
C ASN A 169 2.48 11.57 -0.04
N GLU A 170 2.43 12.65 -0.82
CA GLU A 170 3.63 13.35 -1.28
C GLU A 170 4.35 14.06 -0.13
N SER A 171 3.61 14.55 0.86
CA SER A 171 4.21 15.05 2.12
C SER A 171 4.85 13.93 2.94
N SER A 172 4.56 12.67 2.60
CA SER A 172 5.07 11.44 3.17
C SER A 172 5.76 10.56 2.10
N ALA A 173 6.50 11.17 1.17
CA ALA A 173 7.34 10.45 0.22
C ALA A 173 8.33 9.57 0.96
N GLY A 174 7.98 8.32 1.18
CA GLY A 174 8.66 7.33 2.03
C GLY A 174 7.72 6.48 2.87
N SER A 175 6.45 6.85 3.06
CA SER A 175 5.47 6.00 3.72
C SER A 175 4.72 5.10 2.72
N GLY A 176 5.45 4.45 1.81
CA GLY A 176 4.88 3.32 1.12
C GLY A 176 4.55 2.24 2.15
N ASN A 177 3.33 1.71 2.16
CA ASN A 177 3.15 0.37 2.71
C ASN A 177 4.18 -0.51 2.02
N ALA A 178 5.06 -1.18 2.76
CA ALA A 178 6.15 -1.95 2.18
C ALA A 178 5.68 -3.11 1.28
N GLY A 179 4.39 -3.47 1.27
CA GLY A 179 3.77 -4.39 0.32
C GLY A 179 3.15 -3.72 -0.91
N LEU A 180 3.19 -2.38 -0.98
CA LEU A 180 2.51 -1.59 -2.00
C LEU A 180 3.44 -0.54 -2.63
N ALA A 181 4.75 -0.63 -2.39
CA ALA A 181 5.71 0.18 -3.12
C ALA A 181 5.63 -0.19 -4.61
N PRO A 182 5.67 0.81 -5.53
CA PRO A 182 5.82 0.49 -6.93
C PRO A 182 7.05 -0.40 -7.09
N ALA A 183 6.94 -1.45 -7.90
CA ALA A 183 7.97 -2.45 -8.16
C ALA A 183 9.20 -1.89 -8.90
N THR A 184 9.59 -0.65 -8.67
CA THR A 184 10.72 0.02 -9.32
C THR A 184 12.08 -0.57 -8.95
N ALA A 185 12.11 -1.54 -8.03
CA ALA A 185 13.31 -2.33 -7.73
C ALA A 185 12.93 -3.73 -7.23
N ALA A 186 12.00 -4.41 -7.91
CA ALA A 186 11.72 -5.80 -7.60
C ALA A 186 12.94 -6.63 -7.95
N HIS A 187 13.71 -6.99 -6.94
CA HIS A 187 14.60 -8.12 -7.06
C HIS A 187 13.73 -9.36 -7.36
N PRO A 188 14.09 -10.20 -8.34
CA PRO A 188 13.30 -11.36 -8.68
C PRO A 188 13.08 -12.21 -7.42
N VAL A 189 11.84 -12.30 -6.98
CA VAL A 189 11.45 -13.05 -5.79
C VAL A 189 11.04 -14.43 -6.22
N THR A 190 11.69 -15.47 -5.69
CA THR A 190 11.26 -16.84 -5.91
C THR A 190 9.89 -17.03 -5.25
N PRO A 191 8.83 -17.38 -6.00
CA PRO A 191 7.51 -17.61 -5.42
C PRO A 191 7.50 -18.88 -4.56
N GLY A 192 6.62 -18.89 -3.54
CA GLY A 192 6.38 -20.05 -2.70
C GLY A 192 7.07 -20.01 -1.34
N PHE A 193 6.95 -21.12 -0.63
CA PHE A 193 7.53 -21.33 0.69
C PHE A 193 8.59 -22.42 0.64
N ARG A 194 9.66 -22.22 1.40
CA ARG A 194 10.71 -23.19 1.64
C ARG A 194 10.69 -23.61 3.11
N SER A 195 10.79 -24.90 3.37
CA SER A 195 10.81 -25.44 4.73
C SER A 195 12.21 -25.30 5.31
N LEU A 196 12.36 -24.50 6.36
CA LEU A 196 13.60 -24.27 7.09
C LEU A 196 13.55 -24.92 8.47
N ALA A 197 14.67 -25.45 8.93
CA ALA A 197 14.80 -25.99 10.28
C ALA A 197 15.15 -24.88 11.28
N VAL A 198 14.46 -24.82 12.40
CA VAL A 198 14.80 -23.95 13.54
C VAL A 198 16.06 -24.51 14.19
N THR A 199 17.15 -23.75 14.19
CA THR A 199 18.45 -24.17 14.75
C THR A 199 18.75 -23.55 16.11
N SER A 200 18.19 -22.36 16.42
CA SER A 200 18.22 -21.79 17.77
C SER A 200 16.95 -21.01 18.08
N ILE A 201 16.65 -20.91 19.37
CA ILE A 201 15.60 -20.05 19.94
C ILE A 201 16.23 -19.30 21.10
N GLU A 202 16.24 -17.97 21.02
CA GLU A 202 16.87 -17.10 22.02
C GLU A 202 15.85 -16.12 22.59
N HIS A 203 15.91 -15.88 23.91
CA HIS A 203 15.12 -14.86 24.58
C HIS A 203 15.85 -13.53 24.52
N GLU A 204 15.33 -12.58 23.75
CA GLU A 204 15.91 -11.23 23.63
C GLU A 204 15.43 -10.28 24.71
N SER A 205 14.19 -10.49 25.18
CA SER A 205 13.55 -9.75 26.26
C SER A 205 12.44 -10.62 26.89
N GLU A 206 11.67 -10.07 27.84
CA GLU A 206 10.54 -10.76 28.46
C GLU A 206 9.50 -11.20 27.43
N ASP A 207 9.29 -10.40 26.39
CA ASP A 207 8.25 -10.57 25.38
C ASP A 207 8.76 -10.79 23.95
N VAL A 208 10.07 -10.97 23.74
CA VAL A 208 10.65 -11.17 22.39
C VAL A 208 11.49 -12.44 22.33
N LEU A 209 11.17 -13.31 21.36
CA LEU A 209 11.93 -14.51 21.00
C LEU A 209 12.55 -14.37 19.61
N SER A 210 13.84 -14.65 19.48
CA SER A 210 14.52 -14.80 18.19
C SER A 210 14.61 -16.27 17.78
N LEU A 211 14.31 -16.54 16.51
CA LEU A 211 14.38 -17.85 15.86
C LEU A 211 15.43 -17.78 14.76
N THR A 212 16.47 -18.58 14.84
CA THR A 212 17.41 -18.78 13.73
C THR A 212 17.02 -20.05 12.98
N MET A 213 16.98 -19.95 11.64
CA MET A 213 16.50 -21.01 10.77
C MET A 213 17.49 -21.24 9.63
N GLN A 214 17.69 -22.50 9.28
CA GLN A 214 18.59 -22.92 8.19
C GLN A 214 17.88 -23.83 7.20
N SER A 215 18.45 -23.89 6.00
CA SER A 215 18.01 -24.82 4.96
C SER A 215 18.10 -26.29 5.44
N ARG A 216 17.05 -27.07 5.15
CA ARG A 216 17.05 -28.52 5.42
C ARG A 216 17.67 -29.33 4.28
N ASP A 217 17.70 -28.79 3.10
CA ASP A 217 18.20 -29.42 1.87
C ASP A 217 19.66 -29.04 1.54
N GLY A 218 20.31 -28.25 2.40
CA GLY A 218 21.69 -27.79 2.23
C GLY A 218 21.87 -26.77 1.11
N GLN A 219 20.80 -26.37 0.41
CA GLN A 219 20.91 -25.34 -0.63
C GLN A 219 20.96 -23.95 0.03
N PRO A 220 21.70 -23.00 -0.54
CA PRO A 220 21.77 -21.66 0.00
C PRO A 220 20.37 -20.98 0.01
N LEU A 221 20.15 -20.13 1.00
CA LEU A 221 18.99 -19.27 1.08
C LEU A 221 19.12 -18.10 0.09
N SER A 222 18.00 -17.51 -0.29
CA SER A 222 18.01 -16.27 -1.07
C SER A 222 18.70 -15.16 -0.29
N ALA A 223 19.62 -14.43 -0.91
CA ALA A 223 20.26 -13.28 -0.28
C ALA A 223 19.20 -12.23 0.09
N ALA A 224 19.26 -11.75 1.32
CA ALA A 224 18.38 -10.70 1.80
C ALA A 224 19.10 -9.34 1.77
N LEU A 225 18.36 -8.27 1.51
CA LEU A 225 18.82 -6.91 1.72
C LEU A 225 18.51 -6.45 3.16
N PRO A 226 19.38 -5.59 3.76
CA PRO A 226 19.15 -5.08 5.12
C PRO A 226 17.82 -4.34 5.23
N GLY A 227 16.95 -4.77 6.13
CA GLY A 227 15.61 -4.24 6.36
C GLY A 227 14.47 -5.07 5.76
N GLN A 228 14.76 -6.04 4.89
CA GLN A 228 13.75 -6.94 4.32
C GLN A 228 13.14 -7.88 5.38
N TYR A 229 11.97 -8.42 5.05
CA TYR A 229 11.22 -9.38 5.85
C TYR A 229 10.92 -10.66 5.07
N VAL A 230 10.46 -11.67 5.80
CA VAL A 230 9.93 -12.93 5.26
C VAL A 230 8.52 -13.17 5.75
N VAL A 231 7.74 -13.92 4.99
CA VAL A 231 6.44 -14.43 5.43
C VAL A 231 6.64 -15.82 6.02
N VAL A 232 6.14 -16.04 7.22
CA VAL A 232 6.15 -17.33 7.92
C VAL A 232 4.75 -17.93 7.84
N ARG A 233 4.66 -19.18 7.42
CA ARG A 233 3.44 -19.98 7.44
C ARG A 233 3.48 -20.94 8.62
N LEU A 234 2.54 -20.79 9.53
CA LEU A 234 2.38 -21.61 10.73
C LEU A 234 1.15 -22.50 10.61
N HIS A 235 1.18 -23.67 11.22
CA HIS A 235 0.06 -24.62 11.27
C HIS A 235 -0.36 -24.87 12.73
N PRO A 236 -1.14 -23.96 13.36
CA PRO A 236 -1.52 -24.07 14.76
C PRO A 236 -2.35 -25.31 15.10
N THR A 237 -3.13 -25.80 14.13
CA THR A 237 -3.98 -26.99 14.26
C THR A 237 -3.73 -27.94 13.10
N THR A 238 -3.64 -29.25 13.41
CA THR A 238 -3.49 -30.27 12.36
C THR A 238 -4.73 -30.31 11.48
N GLY A 239 -4.55 -30.02 10.18
CA GLY A 239 -5.65 -29.98 9.20
C GLY A 239 -6.51 -28.71 9.25
N GLY A 240 -6.17 -27.75 10.11
CA GLY A 240 -6.81 -26.44 10.15
C GLY A 240 -6.13 -25.43 9.20
N PRO A 241 -6.69 -24.20 9.10
CA PRO A 241 -6.14 -23.16 8.25
C PRO A 241 -4.73 -22.75 8.71
N ALA A 242 -3.86 -22.49 7.74
CA ALA A 242 -2.53 -21.96 8.00
C ALA A 242 -2.61 -20.51 8.47
N LEU A 243 -1.72 -20.14 9.38
CA LEU A 243 -1.56 -18.77 9.86
C LEU A 243 -0.31 -18.16 9.24
N PHE A 244 -0.47 -17.03 8.55
CA PHE A 244 0.62 -16.31 7.90
C PHE A 244 0.98 -15.05 8.68
N ARG A 245 2.29 -14.77 8.83
CA ARG A 245 2.78 -13.52 9.44
C ARG A 245 4.08 -13.10 8.80
N SER A 246 4.23 -11.82 8.61
CA SER A 246 5.46 -11.19 8.15
C SER A 246 6.36 -10.83 9.33
N TYR A 247 7.64 -11.19 9.23
CA TYR A 247 8.65 -10.86 10.22
C TYR A 247 9.89 -10.30 9.53
N SER A 248 10.35 -9.14 9.96
CA SER A 248 11.61 -8.59 9.49
C SER A 248 12.77 -9.50 9.86
N LEU A 249 13.72 -9.63 8.95
CA LEU A 249 14.98 -10.27 9.25
C LEU A 249 15.75 -9.37 10.24
N SER A 250 16.18 -9.94 11.37
CA SER A 250 16.76 -9.20 12.49
C SER A 250 18.24 -9.51 12.71
N GLY A 251 18.87 -10.27 11.82
CA GLY A 251 20.28 -10.65 11.88
C GLY A 251 21.14 -10.06 10.76
N ALA A 252 22.38 -10.47 10.73
CA ALA A 252 23.29 -10.25 9.63
C ALA A 252 22.77 -10.86 8.33
N GLN A 253 23.15 -10.29 7.18
CA GLN A 253 22.82 -10.88 5.88
C GLN A 253 23.56 -12.21 5.73
N SER A 254 22.81 -13.25 5.39
CA SER A 254 23.35 -14.59 5.24
C SER A 254 22.58 -15.38 4.18
N THR A 255 23.30 -16.23 3.45
CA THR A 255 22.71 -17.25 2.59
C THR A 255 22.66 -18.62 3.26
N GLU A 256 23.13 -18.73 4.51
CA GLU A 256 23.12 -19.96 5.28
C GLU A 256 21.95 -20.03 6.26
N HIS A 257 21.58 -18.90 6.84
CA HIS A 257 20.52 -18.81 7.83
C HIS A 257 19.76 -17.49 7.78
N TYR A 258 18.50 -17.52 8.26
CA TYR A 258 17.70 -16.35 8.57
C TYR A 258 17.44 -16.28 10.07
N ARG A 259 17.43 -15.06 10.62
CA ARG A 259 16.93 -14.80 11.97
C ARG A 259 15.72 -13.87 11.89
N ILE A 260 14.62 -14.30 12.51
CA ILE A 260 13.44 -13.48 12.77
C ILE A 260 13.25 -13.31 14.27
N SER A 261 12.63 -12.22 14.69
CA SER A 261 12.33 -11.99 16.11
C SER A 261 10.84 -11.71 16.28
N VAL A 262 10.22 -12.47 17.15
CA VAL A 262 8.77 -12.53 17.34
C VAL A 262 8.41 -11.94 18.69
N LYS A 263 7.64 -10.86 18.68
CA LYS A 263 7.05 -10.31 19.91
C LYS A 263 5.83 -11.14 20.32
N ILE A 264 5.78 -11.50 21.57
CA ILE A 264 4.71 -12.30 22.16
C ILE A 264 3.66 -11.34 22.74
N GLU A 265 2.64 -11.07 21.98
CA GLU A 265 1.49 -10.28 22.42
C GLU A 265 0.49 -11.16 23.19
N PRO A 266 -0.18 -10.64 24.24
CA PRO A 266 -1.09 -11.43 25.08
C PRO A 266 -2.19 -12.18 24.31
N ASN A 267 -2.69 -11.58 23.22
CA ASN A 267 -3.75 -12.14 22.38
C ASN A 267 -3.26 -12.49 20.96
N GLY A 268 -1.94 -12.51 20.74
CA GLY A 268 -1.33 -12.76 19.44
C GLY A 268 -1.26 -14.26 19.12
N ALA A 269 -2.07 -14.76 18.20
CA ALA A 269 -2.14 -16.17 17.83
C ALA A 269 -0.77 -16.74 17.40
N ALA A 270 -0.03 -16.04 16.54
CA ALA A 270 1.26 -16.50 16.04
C ALA A 270 2.34 -16.51 17.13
N GLY A 271 2.47 -15.43 17.91
CA GLY A 271 3.42 -15.35 19.02
C GLY A 271 3.16 -16.42 20.08
N THR A 272 1.90 -16.62 20.46
CA THR A 272 1.49 -17.68 21.39
C THR A 272 1.84 -19.08 20.86
N TYR A 273 1.59 -19.32 19.56
CA TYR A 273 1.95 -20.59 18.93
C TYR A 273 3.48 -20.80 18.91
N VAL A 274 4.25 -19.79 18.49
CA VAL A 274 5.71 -19.88 18.47
C VAL A 274 6.26 -20.19 19.86
N ARG A 275 5.85 -19.45 20.87
CA ARG A 275 6.29 -19.65 22.26
C ARG A 275 5.89 -21.02 22.82
N GLY A 276 4.67 -21.47 22.52
CA GLY A 276 4.12 -22.71 23.08
C GLY A 276 4.56 -23.98 22.37
N HIS A 277 4.77 -23.93 21.06
CA HIS A 277 4.86 -25.14 20.24
C HIS A 277 6.15 -25.25 19.41
N VAL A 278 6.78 -24.14 19.00
CA VAL A 278 8.00 -24.22 18.18
C VAL A 278 9.20 -24.60 19.04
N ARG A 279 9.98 -25.58 18.57
CA ARG A 279 11.20 -26.10 19.22
C ARG A 279 12.36 -26.14 18.24
N VAL A 280 13.58 -26.16 18.75
CA VAL A 280 14.77 -26.43 17.94
C VAL A 280 14.62 -27.77 17.25
N GLY A 281 14.88 -27.84 15.95
CA GLY A 281 14.66 -28.98 15.08
C GLY A 281 13.34 -28.97 14.30
N ASP A 282 12.37 -28.18 14.71
CA ASP A 282 11.11 -28.04 13.97
C ASP A 282 11.32 -27.37 12.62
N ALA A 283 10.39 -27.65 11.71
CA ALA A 283 10.36 -27.04 10.40
C ALA A 283 9.33 -25.91 10.35
N LEU A 284 9.74 -24.77 9.81
CA LEU A 284 8.86 -23.64 9.49
C LEU A 284 8.92 -23.34 7.99
N ASP A 285 7.77 -23.05 7.41
CA ASP A 285 7.67 -22.68 6.02
C ASP A 285 7.86 -21.16 5.87
N ILE A 286 8.92 -20.78 5.15
CA ILE A 286 9.40 -19.39 5.05
C ILE A 286 9.44 -18.96 3.58
N SER A 287 8.90 -17.78 3.26
CA SER A 287 9.01 -17.20 1.92
C SER A 287 10.43 -16.71 1.65
N ALA A 288 10.74 -16.42 0.38
CA ALA A 288 11.91 -15.61 0.06
C ALA A 288 11.81 -14.20 0.70
N PRO A 289 12.95 -13.51 0.97
CA PRO A 289 12.97 -12.15 1.49
C PRO A 289 12.25 -11.16 0.57
N ARG A 290 11.53 -10.21 1.16
CA ARG A 290 10.66 -9.24 0.50
C ARG A 290 10.78 -7.87 1.16
N GLY A 291 10.20 -6.86 0.53
CA GLY A 291 10.08 -5.50 1.06
C GLY A 291 11.06 -4.51 0.45
N SER A 292 10.64 -3.26 0.43
CA SER A 292 11.38 -2.11 -0.11
C SER A 292 11.99 -1.22 0.98
N PHE A 293 11.75 -1.52 2.26
CA PHE A 293 12.37 -0.83 3.39
C PHE A 293 13.80 -1.32 3.56
N ILE A 294 14.70 -0.83 2.68
CA ILE A 294 16.09 -1.29 2.57
C ILE A 294 17.07 -0.14 2.80
N LEU A 295 18.21 -0.47 3.41
CA LEU A 295 19.29 0.47 3.59
C LEU A 295 19.83 0.96 2.24
N GLN A 296 19.87 2.28 2.04
CA GLN A 296 20.42 2.90 0.82
C GLN A 296 21.94 2.83 0.82
N SER A 297 22.50 2.54 -0.37
CA SER A 297 23.94 2.35 -0.58
C SER A 297 24.65 3.67 -0.93
N ASP A 298 24.43 4.73 -0.16
CA ASP A 298 25.13 6.01 -0.33
C ASP A 298 26.03 6.33 0.88
N GLU A 299 26.68 7.48 0.90
CA GLU A 299 27.62 7.90 1.94
C GLU A 299 27.00 8.85 2.99
N ARG A 300 25.70 9.06 2.95
CA ARG A 300 25.01 9.99 3.85
C ARG A 300 24.95 9.45 5.28
N PRO A 301 24.79 10.35 6.29
CA PRO A 301 24.47 9.93 7.64
C PRO A 301 23.21 9.04 7.68
N VAL A 302 23.21 8.04 8.54
CA VAL A 302 22.10 7.10 8.74
C VAL A 302 21.51 7.27 10.12
N VAL A 303 20.19 7.41 10.21
CA VAL A 303 19.48 7.46 11.49
C VAL A 303 18.50 6.29 11.56
N LEU A 304 18.77 5.37 12.47
CA LEU A 304 17.97 4.18 12.73
C LEU A 304 17.06 4.43 13.94
N VAL A 305 15.78 4.68 13.69
CA VAL A 305 14.79 5.09 14.71
C VAL A 305 13.80 3.97 14.93
N SER A 306 13.65 3.51 16.16
CA SER A 306 12.76 2.38 16.44
C SER A 306 12.06 2.47 17.79
N ALA A 307 10.91 1.78 17.91
CA ALA A 307 10.25 1.55 19.19
C ALA A 307 9.82 0.06 19.31
N GLY A 308 10.15 -0.53 20.47
CA GLY A 308 9.85 -1.93 20.77
C GLY A 308 10.37 -2.89 19.69
N ILE A 309 9.50 -3.78 19.17
CA ILE A 309 9.90 -4.78 18.15
C ILE A 309 10.21 -4.14 16.78
N GLY A 310 9.89 -2.88 16.55
CA GLY A 310 10.34 -2.12 15.37
C GLY A 310 11.87 -2.02 15.24
N ALA A 311 12.61 -2.44 16.27
CA ALA A 311 14.06 -2.60 16.21
C ALA A 311 14.54 -3.61 15.15
N THR A 312 13.73 -4.61 14.79
CA THR A 312 14.16 -5.74 13.94
C THR A 312 14.69 -5.35 12.56
N PRO A 313 13.99 -4.58 11.70
CA PRO A 313 14.52 -4.23 10.40
C PRO A 313 15.72 -3.28 10.47
N VAL A 314 15.70 -2.33 11.40
CA VAL A 314 16.82 -1.39 11.55
C VAL A 314 18.05 -2.06 12.20
N LEU A 315 17.87 -3.14 12.96
CA LEU A 315 18.96 -3.97 13.46
C LEU A 315 19.69 -4.70 12.32
N SER A 316 18.98 -5.23 11.32
CA SER A 316 19.63 -5.82 10.16
C SER A 316 20.41 -4.78 9.33
N MET A 317 19.92 -3.53 9.28
CA MET A 317 20.67 -2.41 8.69
C MET A 317 21.93 -2.08 9.49
N LEU A 318 21.84 -2.07 10.83
CA LEU A 318 22.96 -1.86 11.71
C LEU A 318 24.04 -2.96 11.55
N TYR A 319 23.64 -4.21 11.38
CA TYR A 319 24.56 -5.30 11.04
C TYR A 319 25.35 -5.00 9.77
N SER A 320 24.66 -4.65 8.70
CA SER A 320 25.31 -4.34 7.41
C SER A 320 26.32 -3.19 7.53
N LEU A 321 25.96 -2.12 8.23
CA LEU A 321 26.84 -0.98 8.47
C LEU A 321 28.06 -1.37 9.31
N SER A 322 27.84 -2.16 10.37
CA SER A 322 28.89 -2.62 11.27
C SER A 322 29.89 -3.58 10.61
N GLU A 323 29.38 -4.55 9.82
CA GLU A 323 30.22 -5.52 9.06
C GLU A 323 31.02 -4.83 7.97
N ALA A 324 30.44 -3.83 7.30
CA ALA A 324 31.12 -2.99 6.34
C ALA A 324 32.10 -2.00 7.00
N ARG A 325 32.14 -1.92 8.34
CA ARG A 325 32.91 -0.90 9.08
C ARG A 325 32.67 0.51 8.54
N SER A 326 31.40 0.83 8.33
CA SER A 326 30.99 2.08 7.69
C SER A 326 31.58 3.29 8.41
N THR A 327 32.09 4.24 7.63
CA THR A 327 32.59 5.54 8.14
C THR A 327 31.50 6.60 8.19
N ARG A 328 30.28 6.28 7.76
CA ARG A 328 29.10 7.15 7.86
C ARG A 328 28.85 7.50 9.34
N GLU A 329 28.25 8.65 9.59
CA GLU A 329 27.62 8.88 10.88
C GLU A 329 26.38 7.98 11.01
N VAL A 330 26.34 7.16 12.05
CA VAL A 330 25.24 6.22 12.31
C VAL A 330 24.64 6.49 13.67
N PHE A 331 23.36 6.82 13.68
CA PHE A 331 22.60 7.04 14.91
C PHE A 331 21.65 5.87 15.14
N TRP A 332 21.73 5.27 16.33
CA TRP A 332 20.75 4.30 16.82
C TRP A 332 19.87 4.97 17.88
N LEU A 333 18.61 5.23 17.55
CA LEU A 333 17.65 5.89 18.43
C LEU A 333 16.51 4.92 18.75
N HIS A 334 16.41 4.49 20.00
CA HIS A 334 15.48 3.43 20.39
C HIS A 334 14.62 3.83 21.58
N GLY A 335 13.30 3.62 21.46
CA GLY A 335 12.32 3.76 22.53
C GLY A 335 11.80 2.40 23.01
N THR A 336 11.85 2.16 24.31
CA THR A 336 11.25 0.97 24.91
C THR A 336 10.65 1.28 26.28
N ARG A 337 10.03 0.28 26.93
CA ARG A 337 9.37 0.47 28.21
C ARG A 337 10.38 0.61 29.35
N ASP A 338 11.24 -0.37 29.47
CA ASP A 338 12.23 -0.57 30.52
C ASP A 338 13.28 -1.59 30.06
N ARG A 339 14.21 -1.97 30.94
CA ARG A 339 15.27 -2.95 30.64
C ARG A 339 14.74 -4.35 30.31
N GLN A 340 13.65 -4.79 30.96
CA GLN A 340 13.09 -6.13 30.73
C GLN A 340 12.50 -6.27 29.32
N HIS A 341 12.07 -5.13 28.73
CA HIS A 341 11.50 -5.05 27.38
C HIS A 341 12.51 -4.52 26.34
N HIS A 342 13.78 -4.28 26.73
CA HIS A 342 14.83 -3.79 25.83
C HIS A 342 15.52 -4.96 25.12
N ALA A 343 14.87 -5.49 24.08
CA ALA A 343 15.46 -6.52 23.22
C ALA A 343 16.73 -5.99 22.53
N PHE A 344 17.70 -6.86 22.28
CA PHE A 344 18.94 -6.61 21.54
C PHE A 344 19.91 -5.58 22.17
N ALA A 345 19.71 -5.14 23.39
CA ALA A 345 20.53 -4.08 24.00
C ALA A 345 22.05 -4.36 23.95
N ALA A 346 22.47 -5.55 24.36
CA ALA A 346 23.89 -5.96 24.33
C ALA A 346 24.42 -6.11 22.90
N GLU A 347 23.60 -6.61 21.99
CA GLU A 347 23.93 -6.81 20.59
C GLU A 347 24.15 -5.47 19.88
N VAL A 348 23.25 -4.52 20.05
CA VAL A 348 23.35 -3.16 19.51
C VAL A 348 24.60 -2.46 20.04
N ARG A 349 24.88 -2.53 21.35
CA ARG A 349 26.11 -1.94 21.91
C ARG A 349 27.36 -2.49 21.23
N ARG A 350 27.45 -3.81 21.04
CA ARG A 350 28.57 -4.46 20.34
C ARG A 350 28.71 -3.99 18.90
N LEU A 351 27.61 -3.89 18.15
CA LEU A 351 27.62 -3.43 16.76
C LEU A 351 28.00 -1.95 16.64
N MET A 352 27.51 -1.11 17.52
CA MET A 352 27.83 0.32 17.56
C MET A 352 29.30 0.58 17.89
N LEU A 353 29.95 -0.26 18.72
CA LEU A 353 31.38 -0.17 19.01
C LEU A 353 32.28 -0.41 17.78
N ALA A 354 31.78 -1.12 16.76
CA ALA A 354 32.52 -1.34 15.52
C ALA A 354 32.41 -0.18 14.53
N LEU A 355 31.55 0.81 14.80
CA LEU A 355 31.31 1.99 13.97
C LEU A 355 32.06 3.21 14.52
N PRO A 356 33.05 3.77 13.82
CA PRO A 356 33.88 4.88 14.33
C PRO A 356 33.08 6.15 14.60
N ASN A 357 32.00 6.37 13.87
CA ASN A 357 31.10 7.53 14.00
C ASN A 357 29.69 7.11 14.47
N GLY A 358 29.60 6.00 15.22
CA GLY A 358 28.36 5.47 15.75
C GLY A 358 27.94 6.19 17.05
N ARG A 359 26.67 6.57 17.17
CA ARG A 359 26.07 7.15 18.37
C ARG A 359 24.76 6.45 18.69
N SER A 360 24.52 6.10 19.95
CA SER A 360 23.26 5.49 20.37
C SER A 360 22.57 6.34 21.43
N TYR A 361 21.24 6.41 21.36
CA TYR A 361 20.39 7.09 22.32
C TYR A 361 19.15 6.24 22.60
N VAL A 362 18.94 5.90 23.86
CA VAL A 362 17.85 5.02 24.29
C VAL A 362 16.95 5.76 25.29
N CYS A 363 15.63 5.69 25.04
CA CYS A 363 14.63 6.23 25.97
C CYS A 363 13.83 5.09 26.61
N TYR A 364 13.69 5.15 27.94
CA TYR A 364 12.78 4.28 28.69
C TYR A 364 11.53 5.05 29.09
N SER A 365 10.36 4.61 28.63
CA SER A 365 9.10 5.28 28.93
C SER A 365 8.62 5.04 30.37
N ARG A 366 9.02 3.93 30.99
CA ARG A 366 8.67 3.54 32.36
C ARG A 366 9.82 2.76 33.00
N PRO A 367 10.96 3.42 33.29
CA PRO A 367 12.08 2.74 33.91
C PRO A 367 11.68 2.13 35.26
N GLY A 368 12.11 0.89 35.51
CA GLY A 368 11.90 0.17 36.75
C GLY A 368 12.94 0.57 37.82
N ALA A 369 12.72 0.15 39.06
CA ALA A 369 13.61 0.45 40.19
C ALA A 369 15.03 -0.14 40.05
N HIS A 370 15.22 -1.11 39.17
CA HIS A 370 16.50 -1.79 38.92
C HIS A 370 17.19 -1.32 37.63
N ASP A 371 16.58 -0.39 36.89
CA ASP A 371 17.18 0.18 35.70
C ASP A 371 18.22 1.25 36.08
N SER A 372 19.37 1.21 35.43
CA SER A 372 20.47 2.11 35.71
C SER A 372 20.68 3.14 34.60
N ALA A 373 21.40 4.22 34.89
CA ALA A 373 21.80 5.22 33.91
C ALA A 373 22.69 4.65 32.76
N GLU A 374 23.20 3.42 32.92
CA GLU A 374 23.93 2.72 31.86
C GLU A 374 23.01 2.02 30.85
N ASP A 375 21.73 1.83 31.18
CA ASP A 375 20.76 1.11 30.34
C ASP A 375 20.06 2.06 29.37
N PHE A 376 19.88 3.33 29.70
CA PHE A 376 19.16 4.32 28.87
C PHE A 376 19.69 5.74 29.10
N ASN A 377 19.45 6.64 28.14
CA ASN A 377 19.90 8.02 28.15
C ASN A 377 18.85 8.98 28.75
N ALA A 378 17.58 8.74 28.51
CA ALA A 378 16.49 9.59 28.99
C ALA A 378 15.23 8.81 29.36
N THR A 379 14.46 9.36 30.29
CA THR A 379 13.12 8.89 30.64
C THR A 379 12.10 9.55 29.74
N GLY A 380 11.14 8.76 29.22
CA GLY A 380 10.07 9.21 28.34
C GLY A 380 10.15 8.59 26.95
N HIS A 381 9.60 9.27 25.99
CA HIS A 381 9.57 8.84 24.59
C HIS A 381 10.60 9.60 23.75
N LEU A 382 11.02 8.99 22.64
CA LEU A 382 11.76 9.72 21.62
C LEU A 382 10.93 10.91 21.13
N SER A 383 11.58 12.04 20.92
CA SER A 383 10.92 13.30 20.56
C SER A 383 11.84 14.19 19.74
N ARG A 384 11.32 15.30 19.26
CA ARG A 384 12.09 16.33 18.56
C ARG A 384 13.35 16.75 19.32
N SER A 385 13.26 16.94 20.63
CA SER A 385 14.39 17.38 21.45
C SER A 385 15.57 16.38 21.42
N VAL A 386 15.27 15.08 21.29
CA VAL A 386 16.32 14.06 21.13
C VAL A 386 17.05 14.23 19.80
N PHE A 387 16.34 14.49 18.71
CA PHE A 387 16.97 14.72 17.39
C PHE A 387 17.84 15.97 17.38
N GLU A 388 17.43 17.02 18.07
CA GLU A 388 18.21 18.26 18.26
C GLU A 388 19.44 17.99 19.13
N GLU A 389 19.30 17.24 20.23
CA GLU A 389 20.37 16.91 21.18
C GLU A 389 21.46 16.05 20.53
N VAL A 390 21.05 14.99 19.78
CA VAL A 390 22.03 14.13 19.11
C VAL A 390 22.60 14.74 17.83
N GLY A 391 22.01 15.83 17.33
CA GLY A 391 22.47 16.56 16.16
C GLY A 391 22.18 15.84 14.85
N VAL A 392 20.95 15.35 14.65
CA VAL A 392 20.56 14.68 13.40
C VAL A 392 20.75 15.63 12.21
N SER A 393 21.54 15.18 11.23
CA SER A 393 21.78 15.95 10.00
C SER A 393 20.50 16.02 9.13
N ARG A 394 20.26 17.16 8.52
CA ARG A 394 19.17 17.36 7.56
C ARG A 394 19.34 16.50 6.30
N ASP A 395 20.56 16.11 5.99
CA ASP A 395 20.90 15.28 4.83
C ASP A 395 20.90 13.77 5.15
N ALA A 396 20.57 13.39 6.39
CA ALA A 396 20.55 11.99 6.80
C ALA A 396 19.40 11.21 6.13
N ASP A 397 19.66 9.94 5.81
CA ASP A 397 18.61 8.98 5.52
C ASP A 397 18.12 8.35 6.83
N VAL A 398 16.85 8.53 7.11
CA VAL A 398 16.23 8.13 8.38
C VAL A 398 15.31 6.95 8.18
N TYR A 399 15.52 5.88 8.95
CA TYR A 399 14.71 4.65 8.90
C TYR A 399 13.92 4.54 10.19
N VAL A 400 12.59 4.62 10.09
CA VAL A 400 11.69 4.63 11.24
C VAL A 400 10.81 3.39 11.25
N CYS A 401 10.81 2.63 12.35
CA CYS A 401 9.93 1.49 12.52
C CYS A 401 9.45 1.36 13.97
N GLY A 402 8.15 1.12 14.13
CA GLY A 402 7.49 1.01 15.43
C GLY A 402 5.96 1.08 15.31
N PRO A 403 5.24 1.29 16.42
CA PRO A 403 3.80 1.51 16.40
C PRO A 403 3.39 2.71 15.55
N SER A 404 2.19 2.69 14.95
CA SER A 404 1.73 3.72 13.99
C SER A 404 1.80 5.15 14.57
N HIS A 405 1.32 5.34 15.81
CA HIS A 405 1.37 6.65 16.46
C HIS A 405 2.82 7.15 16.66
N PHE A 406 3.74 6.25 17.05
CA PHE A 406 5.16 6.58 17.19
C PHE A 406 5.75 7.03 15.85
N MET A 407 5.45 6.33 14.76
CA MET A 407 5.96 6.70 13.44
C MET A 407 5.42 8.05 12.96
N ALA A 408 4.14 8.34 13.21
CA ALA A 408 3.55 9.65 12.90
C ALA A 408 4.26 10.78 13.66
N GLU A 409 4.45 10.62 14.98
CA GLU A 409 5.17 11.59 15.81
C GLU A 409 6.63 11.77 15.35
N MET A 410 7.33 10.68 15.02
CA MET A 410 8.73 10.76 14.55
C MET A 410 8.84 11.45 13.20
N LYS A 411 7.90 11.22 12.27
CA LYS A 411 7.89 11.93 10.98
C LYS A 411 7.72 13.44 11.16
N GLU A 412 6.77 13.87 11.99
CA GLU A 412 6.56 15.29 12.28
C GLU A 412 7.81 15.91 12.97
N ALA A 413 8.37 15.20 13.94
CA ALA A 413 9.56 15.65 14.66
C ALA A 413 10.78 15.78 13.72
N LEU A 414 11.02 14.79 12.83
CA LEU A 414 12.10 14.82 11.84
C LEU A 414 11.92 15.94 10.81
N ALA A 415 10.71 16.12 10.30
CA ALA A 415 10.39 17.22 9.40
C ALA A 415 10.62 18.58 10.06
N SER A 416 10.30 18.71 11.38
CA SER A 416 10.50 19.96 12.14
C SER A 416 11.96 20.32 12.39
N VAL A 417 12.88 19.34 12.37
CA VAL A 417 14.34 19.57 12.44
C VAL A 417 14.96 19.71 11.03
N GLY A 418 14.16 19.64 9.98
CA GLY A 418 14.55 19.95 8.62
C GLY A 418 15.00 18.77 7.78
N VAL A 419 14.71 17.53 8.18
CA VAL A 419 14.91 16.34 7.34
C VAL A 419 13.83 16.34 6.25
N ALA A 420 14.24 16.20 4.99
CA ALA A 420 13.31 16.17 3.88
C ALA A 420 12.46 14.90 3.89
N PRO A 421 11.14 14.98 3.60
CA PRO A 421 10.22 13.84 3.68
C PRO A 421 10.65 12.61 2.87
N GLU A 422 11.26 12.81 1.71
CA GLU A 422 11.79 11.76 0.83
C GLU A 422 12.96 10.98 1.41
N ARG A 423 13.55 11.46 2.50
CA ARG A 423 14.63 10.81 3.24
C ARG A 423 14.15 10.07 4.49
N ILE A 424 12.86 10.16 4.79
CA ILE A 424 12.26 9.49 5.94
C ILE A 424 11.59 8.21 5.45
N HIS A 425 12.29 7.09 5.58
CA HIS A 425 11.79 5.76 5.23
C HIS A 425 11.06 5.16 6.44
N VAL A 426 9.89 4.55 6.20
CA VAL A 426 9.10 3.94 7.28
C VAL A 426 8.66 2.53 6.92
N GLU A 427 8.58 1.63 7.93
CA GLU A 427 8.03 0.29 7.81
C GLU A 427 6.91 0.09 8.83
N LEU A 428 5.72 -0.31 8.33
CA LEU A 428 4.52 -0.57 9.12
C LEU A 428 4.36 -2.08 9.39
N PHE A 429 4.25 -2.49 10.65
CA PHE A 429 4.01 -3.90 11.00
C PHE A 429 2.54 -4.29 11.06
N ASN A 430 1.64 -3.31 11.21
CA ASN A 430 0.19 -3.55 11.26
C ASN A 430 -0.49 -2.84 10.10
N GLY A 431 -1.26 -3.60 9.31
CA GLY A 431 -2.02 -3.11 8.17
C GLY A 431 -3.24 -2.22 8.51
N SER A 432 -3.35 -1.70 9.74
CA SER A 432 -4.54 -0.97 10.20
C SER A 432 -4.66 0.48 9.72
N GLU A 433 -3.66 1.02 9.02
CA GLU A 433 -3.76 2.36 8.41
C GLU A 433 -3.59 2.26 6.89
N SER A 434 -4.68 1.92 6.21
CA SER A 434 -4.76 2.00 4.76
C SER A 434 -5.00 3.45 4.34
N MET A 435 -4.04 4.07 3.67
CA MET A 435 -4.29 5.27 2.88
C MET A 435 -4.50 4.86 1.42
N ALA A 436 -5.71 4.39 1.10
CA ALA A 436 -6.08 4.12 -0.28
C ALA A 436 -6.59 5.40 -0.94
N PRO A 437 -5.98 5.88 -2.05
CA PRO A 437 -6.58 6.92 -2.87
C PRO A 437 -7.96 6.44 -3.35
N GLY A 438 -9.02 7.22 -3.08
CA GLY A 438 -10.38 6.92 -3.53
C GLY A 438 -11.34 6.40 -2.46
N VAL A 439 -10.87 6.08 -1.26
CA VAL A 439 -11.76 5.74 -0.14
C VAL A 439 -12.06 7.00 0.67
N ILE A 440 -13.34 7.34 0.78
CA ILE A 440 -13.84 8.26 1.83
C ILE A 440 -13.46 7.61 3.17
N ALA A 441 -12.93 8.40 4.12
CA ALA A 441 -12.60 7.93 5.45
C ALA A 441 -13.81 7.19 6.06
N ALA A 442 -13.85 5.88 5.89
CA ALA A 442 -14.64 4.99 6.71
C ALA A 442 -13.87 4.78 8.02
N GLU A 443 -14.59 4.65 9.13
CA GLU A 443 -13.98 4.23 10.38
C GLU A 443 -13.14 2.98 10.09
N THR A 444 -11.83 3.05 10.38
CA THR A 444 -10.91 1.94 10.17
C THR A 444 -11.32 0.80 11.10
N ARG A 445 -11.91 -0.23 10.54
CA ARG A 445 -12.16 -1.49 11.25
C ARG A 445 -10.91 -2.36 11.19
N ALA A 446 -10.70 -3.14 12.24
CA ALA A 446 -9.68 -4.19 12.19
C ALA A 446 -10.06 -5.22 11.12
N PRO A 447 -9.08 -5.79 10.38
CA PRO A 447 -9.34 -6.87 9.44
C PRO A 447 -10.17 -8.00 10.07
N HIS A 448 -11.21 -8.45 9.36
CA HIS A 448 -12.17 -9.45 9.82
C HIS A 448 -12.59 -10.37 8.67
N LEU A 449 -13.23 -11.49 8.98
CA LEU A 449 -13.84 -12.35 7.96
C LEU A 449 -15.10 -11.71 7.39
N PRO A 450 -15.40 -11.88 6.09
CA PRO A 450 -16.60 -11.32 5.48
C PRO A 450 -17.85 -11.94 6.11
N ALA A 451 -18.94 -11.17 6.17
CA ALA A 451 -20.20 -11.60 6.82
C ALA A 451 -20.81 -12.86 6.16
N ASP A 452 -20.59 -13.05 4.87
CA ASP A 452 -21.07 -14.18 4.06
C ASP A 452 -19.91 -15.12 3.71
N GLU A 453 -19.18 -15.59 4.72
CA GLU A 453 -18.07 -16.51 4.50
C GLU A 453 -18.57 -17.79 3.80
N ALA A 454 -17.87 -18.19 2.74
CA ALA A 454 -18.14 -19.43 2.03
C ALA A 454 -17.24 -20.55 2.60
N ASP A 455 -17.81 -21.72 2.83
CA ASP A 455 -17.04 -22.90 3.26
C ASP A 455 -16.26 -23.57 2.11
N THR A 456 -16.40 -23.06 0.88
CA THR A 456 -15.84 -23.65 -0.35
C THR A 456 -15.33 -22.59 -1.30
N GLY A 457 -14.24 -22.91 -2.02
CA GLY A 457 -13.56 -22.03 -2.98
C GLY A 457 -12.08 -21.92 -2.66
N ALA A 458 -11.33 -21.24 -3.53
CA ALA A 458 -9.92 -20.97 -3.29
C ALA A 458 -9.74 -20.14 -2.02
N LEU A 459 -8.80 -20.51 -1.16
CA LEU A 459 -8.47 -19.76 0.03
C LEU A 459 -7.52 -18.61 -0.31
N VAL A 460 -7.92 -17.38 -0.03
CA VAL A 460 -7.10 -16.17 -0.18
C VAL A 460 -6.60 -15.76 1.19
N SER A 461 -5.29 -15.85 1.39
CA SER A 461 -4.65 -15.49 2.66
C SER A 461 -3.92 -14.15 2.53
N PHE A 462 -4.30 -13.19 3.34
CA PHE A 462 -3.66 -11.88 3.47
C PHE A 462 -2.63 -11.93 4.60
N ALA A 463 -1.37 -12.15 4.24
CA ALA A 463 -0.32 -12.54 5.18
C ALA A 463 -0.02 -11.49 6.26
N ARG A 464 -0.04 -10.20 5.91
CA ARG A 464 0.20 -9.10 6.88
C ARG A 464 -0.99 -8.89 7.80
N SER A 465 -2.19 -8.92 7.23
CA SER A 465 -3.44 -8.75 7.98
C SER A 465 -3.78 -9.96 8.82
N GLY A 466 -3.20 -11.13 8.50
CA GLY A 466 -3.43 -12.39 9.20
C GLY A 466 -4.82 -12.95 9.03
N ILE A 467 -5.52 -12.58 7.96
CA ILE A 467 -6.85 -13.02 7.58
C ILE A 467 -6.72 -13.99 6.41
N ALA A 468 -7.54 -15.03 6.42
CA ALA A 468 -7.72 -15.92 5.29
C ALA A 468 -9.21 -16.14 5.08
N ALA A 469 -9.70 -15.86 3.87
CA ALA A 469 -11.10 -15.98 3.51
C ALA A 469 -11.27 -16.74 2.20
N HIS A 470 -12.35 -17.51 2.09
CA HIS A 470 -12.65 -18.24 0.86
C HIS A 470 -13.18 -17.32 -0.24
N TRP A 471 -12.62 -17.51 -1.42
CA TRP A 471 -13.05 -16.82 -2.64
C TRP A 471 -14.42 -17.31 -3.11
N LYS A 472 -15.34 -16.38 -3.33
CA LYS A 472 -16.67 -16.66 -3.89
C LYS A 472 -16.86 -15.86 -5.17
N ALA A 473 -16.68 -16.50 -6.32
CA ALA A 473 -16.77 -15.86 -7.63
C ALA A 473 -18.12 -15.19 -7.93
N SER A 474 -19.20 -15.58 -7.25
CA SER A 474 -20.51 -14.93 -7.36
C SER A 474 -20.64 -13.63 -6.54
N SER A 475 -19.73 -13.39 -5.60
CA SER A 475 -19.78 -12.25 -4.68
C SER A 475 -18.66 -11.23 -4.92
N TYR A 476 -17.51 -11.69 -5.42
CA TYR A 476 -16.32 -10.87 -5.64
C TYR A 476 -15.83 -10.99 -7.06
N GLU A 477 -15.52 -9.88 -7.69
CA GLU A 477 -15.03 -9.82 -9.07
C GLU A 477 -13.50 -9.72 -9.13
N SER A 478 -12.89 -9.24 -8.03
CA SER A 478 -11.44 -9.14 -7.89
C SER A 478 -11.01 -9.41 -6.45
N ILE A 479 -9.77 -9.81 -6.28
CA ILE A 479 -9.15 -9.98 -4.95
C ILE A 479 -9.25 -8.69 -4.13
N LEU A 480 -9.23 -7.51 -4.77
CA LEU A 480 -9.46 -6.24 -4.12
C LEU A 480 -10.82 -6.19 -3.40
N GLU A 481 -11.89 -6.66 -4.05
CA GLU A 481 -13.22 -6.64 -3.43
C GLU A 481 -13.32 -7.57 -2.22
N LEU A 482 -12.66 -8.73 -2.27
CA LEU A 482 -12.55 -9.59 -1.10
C LEU A 482 -11.74 -8.92 0.02
N ALA A 483 -10.64 -8.26 -0.32
CA ALA A 483 -9.83 -7.52 0.64
C ALA A 483 -10.65 -6.38 1.31
N GLU A 484 -11.44 -5.65 0.53
CA GLU A 484 -12.36 -4.61 1.04
C GLU A 484 -13.45 -5.21 1.93
N ALA A 485 -14.03 -6.36 1.57
CA ALA A 485 -15.02 -7.05 2.39
C ALA A 485 -14.46 -7.55 3.73
N CYS A 486 -13.16 -7.77 3.78
CA CYS A 486 -12.43 -8.16 5.00
C CYS A 486 -11.81 -6.97 5.76
N ASP A 487 -12.03 -5.73 5.34
CA ASP A 487 -11.33 -4.53 5.82
C ASP A 487 -9.79 -4.70 5.82
N VAL A 488 -9.26 -5.49 4.86
CA VAL A 488 -7.82 -5.64 4.66
C VAL A 488 -7.26 -4.36 4.02
N PRO A 489 -6.26 -3.71 4.63
CA PRO A 489 -5.67 -2.51 4.09
C PRO A 489 -4.99 -2.77 2.75
N VAL A 490 -5.46 -2.11 1.70
CA VAL A 490 -4.93 -2.24 0.35
C VAL A 490 -5.00 -0.90 -0.37
N ARG A 491 -3.94 -0.53 -1.09
CA ARG A 491 -3.99 0.62 -1.99
C ARG A 491 -4.69 0.25 -3.28
N TRP A 492 -5.48 1.17 -3.78
CA TRP A 492 -6.04 1.06 -5.12
C TRP A 492 -6.38 2.45 -5.67
N SER A 493 -6.51 2.53 -6.98
CA SER A 493 -6.95 3.75 -7.65
C SER A 493 -7.80 3.42 -8.86
N CYS A 494 -7.22 2.94 -9.98
CA CYS A 494 -7.95 2.74 -11.23
C CYS A 494 -8.93 1.56 -11.21
N ARG A 495 -8.71 0.54 -10.41
CA ARG A 495 -9.46 -0.75 -10.37
C ARG A 495 -9.48 -1.50 -11.71
N THR A 496 -8.57 -1.20 -12.63
CA THR A 496 -8.59 -1.69 -14.02
C THR A 496 -7.24 -2.19 -14.51
N GLY A 497 -6.25 -2.36 -13.62
CA GLY A 497 -4.94 -2.87 -13.99
C GLY A 497 -4.06 -1.91 -14.79
N VAL A 498 -4.19 -0.58 -14.56
CA VAL A 498 -3.44 0.45 -15.31
C VAL A 498 -2.40 1.15 -14.45
N CYS A 499 -2.80 1.59 -13.24
CA CYS A 499 -1.97 2.50 -12.44
C CYS A 499 -0.97 1.80 -11.51
N HIS A 500 -1.04 0.49 -11.39
CA HIS A 500 -0.23 -0.35 -10.51
C HIS A 500 -0.28 0.01 -9.01
N ASN A 501 -1.15 0.94 -8.58
CA ASN A 501 -1.29 1.31 -7.16
C ASN A 501 -1.73 0.15 -6.26
N CYS A 502 -2.37 -0.87 -6.83
CA CYS A 502 -2.81 -2.08 -6.13
C CYS A 502 -1.84 -3.26 -6.29
N GLU A 503 -0.67 -3.03 -6.85
CA GLU A 503 0.34 -4.07 -7.03
C GLU A 503 0.83 -4.56 -5.66
N SER A 504 0.73 -5.87 -5.43
CA SER A 504 1.03 -6.53 -4.17
C SER A 504 1.84 -7.79 -4.40
N GLY A 505 2.64 -8.19 -3.42
CA GLY A 505 3.44 -9.40 -3.53
C GLY A 505 2.59 -10.68 -3.55
N LEU A 506 2.73 -11.51 -4.56
CA LEU A 506 2.18 -12.86 -4.59
C LEU A 506 3.19 -13.82 -3.94
N VAL A 507 2.91 -14.23 -2.70
CA VAL A 507 3.80 -15.10 -1.94
C VAL A 507 3.74 -16.53 -2.46
N SER A 508 2.52 -17.02 -2.74
CA SER A 508 2.30 -18.34 -3.36
C SER A 508 0.96 -18.42 -4.06
N GLY A 509 0.83 -19.37 -4.98
CA GLY A 509 -0.39 -19.61 -5.76
C GLY A 509 -0.35 -19.00 -7.16
N GLU A 510 -1.50 -18.96 -7.81
CA GLU A 510 -1.66 -18.45 -9.18
C GLU A 510 -2.97 -17.67 -9.30
N VAL A 511 -2.94 -16.65 -10.14
CA VAL A 511 -4.09 -15.80 -10.43
C VAL A 511 -4.37 -15.74 -11.92
N VAL A 512 -5.62 -15.47 -12.28
CA VAL A 512 -6.03 -15.06 -13.61
C VAL A 512 -6.46 -13.60 -13.58
N TYR A 513 -6.23 -12.86 -14.65
CA TYR A 513 -6.63 -11.47 -14.77
C TYR A 513 -7.97 -11.32 -15.50
N GLY A 514 -8.82 -10.49 -14.95
CA GLY A 514 -10.08 -10.09 -15.55
C GLY A 514 -10.56 -8.74 -14.95
N PRO A 515 -10.36 -7.60 -15.64
CA PRO A 515 -9.78 -7.44 -16.99
C PRO A 515 -8.26 -7.68 -17.02
N GLU A 516 -7.74 -8.04 -18.21
CA GLU A 516 -6.31 -8.15 -18.39
C GLU A 516 -5.64 -6.77 -18.17
N PRO A 517 -4.57 -6.68 -17.39
CA PRO A 517 -3.89 -5.41 -17.14
C PRO A 517 -3.21 -4.88 -18.40
N LEU A 518 -3.06 -3.55 -18.49
CA LEU A 518 -2.38 -2.90 -19.61
C LEU A 518 -0.91 -3.32 -19.66
N ASP A 519 -0.23 -3.26 -18.50
CA ASP A 519 1.12 -3.73 -18.29
C ASP A 519 1.12 -4.82 -17.21
N LYS A 520 1.97 -5.81 -17.37
CA LYS A 520 2.10 -6.88 -16.37
C LYS A 520 2.73 -6.32 -15.09
N PRO A 521 2.32 -6.80 -13.91
CA PRO A 521 3.03 -6.50 -12.67
C PRO A 521 4.47 -7.05 -12.72
N ALA A 522 5.31 -6.57 -11.82
CA ALA A 522 6.63 -7.12 -11.65
C ALA A 522 6.60 -8.62 -11.28
N ASP A 523 7.67 -9.35 -11.61
CA ASP A 523 7.77 -10.77 -11.30
C ASP A 523 7.58 -11.01 -9.79
N GLY A 524 6.71 -11.95 -9.45
CA GLY A 524 6.34 -12.26 -8.07
C GLY A 524 5.28 -11.33 -7.46
N ASN A 525 4.68 -10.44 -8.24
CA ASN A 525 3.58 -9.57 -7.83
C ASN A 525 2.29 -9.88 -8.59
N LEU A 526 1.19 -9.30 -8.11
CA LEU A 526 -0.11 -9.31 -8.78
C LEU A 526 -0.78 -7.93 -8.63
N LEU A 527 -1.72 -7.64 -9.54
CA LEU A 527 -2.59 -6.48 -9.43
C LEU A 527 -3.93 -6.94 -8.84
N VAL A 528 -4.11 -6.77 -7.52
CA VAL A 528 -5.30 -7.31 -6.82
C VAL A 528 -6.62 -6.75 -7.32
N CYS A 529 -6.62 -5.57 -7.96
CA CYS A 529 -7.84 -4.94 -8.46
C CYS A 529 -8.43 -5.59 -9.73
N CYS A 530 -7.66 -6.43 -10.42
CA CYS A 530 -8.08 -7.07 -11.66
C CYS A 530 -7.69 -8.55 -11.71
N SER A 531 -7.36 -9.16 -10.57
CA SER A 531 -6.99 -10.57 -10.47
C SER A 531 -8.01 -11.38 -9.67
N GLN A 532 -8.11 -12.66 -10.02
CA GLN A 532 -8.92 -13.67 -9.36
C GLN A 532 -8.04 -14.89 -9.04
N PRO A 533 -8.22 -15.58 -7.91
CA PRO A 533 -7.43 -16.74 -7.58
C PRO A 533 -7.84 -17.96 -8.41
N LEU A 534 -6.88 -18.67 -8.99
CA LEU A 534 -7.12 -19.96 -9.65
C LEU A 534 -7.13 -21.12 -8.67
N ARG A 535 -6.44 -21.00 -7.56
CA ARG A 535 -6.30 -21.95 -6.44
C ARG A 535 -5.98 -21.17 -5.18
N ASP A 536 -5.72 -21.85 -4.07
CA ASP A 536 -5.30 -21.18 -2.83
C ASP A 536 -4.08 -20.28 -3.09
N ILE A 537 -4.16 -19.05 -2.62
CA ILE A 537 -3.11 -18.05 -2.78
C ILE A 537 -2.75 -17.38 -1.46
N VAL A 538 -1.52 -16.93 -1.38
CA VAL A 538 -1.03 -16.10 -0.27
C VAL A 538 -0.51 -14.79 -0.84
N ILE A 539 -1.04 -13.70 -0.33
CA ILE A 539 -0.71 -12.34 -0.76
C ILE A 539 -0.08 -11.59 0.42
N ASP A 540 0.87 -10.75 0.13
CA ASP A 540 1.57 -9.94 1.10
C ASP A 540 0.80 -8.63 1.42
N LEU A 541 -0.42 -8.80 1.96
CA LEU A 541 -1.35 -7.76 2.40
C LEU A 541 -1.80 -7.98 3.85
#